data_76d791d14b77190b1e54f2ff0ae0cc1d
#
_entry.id   76d791d14b77190b1e54f2ff0ae0cc1d
#
_cell.length_a   1.000
_cell.length_b   1.000
_cell.length_c   1.000
_cell.angle_alpha   90.00
_cell.angle_beta   90.00
_cell.angle_gamma   90.00
#
_symmetry.space_group_name_H-M   'P 1'
#
loop_
_entity.id
_entity.type
_entity.pdbx_description
1 polymer ?
#
loop_
_entity_poly.entity_id
_entity_poly.type
_entity_poly.pdbx_seq_one_letter_code
_entity_poly.pdbx_strand_id
1 'polypeptide(L)'
;MVKWSDLMAEFDRWEEEGKVATLWWRDDDAVAPTARLGRLLSIAPAIPLSLAVIPMAAERELAEWLGRCPRPAPNASVHVLQHGWRHLNHARVGKKSEFPVDRPSAEVMFDLAAARERLDALFGTRALPVLVPPWNRFDNSFLALLPRCGLTAISRVRPRSAAPLPRVSEVNIHVDLVAWTGSRGFVGEEAALRGVVEHLRARRLRTVCADEPTGILTHHLLQDEAAEAFLDRLIATTTAHPAARWLNAAEVFAPASAVTA
;
A
#
# COMPACT_ATOMS: atom_id res chain seq x y z
N MET A 1 -17.14 -8.23 19.60
CA MET A 1 -15.90 -7.40 19.59
C MET A 1 -14.71 -8.28 19.24
N VAL A 2 -13.97 -7.95 18.19
CA VAL A 2 -12.73 -8.64 17.85
C VAL A 2 -11.60 -8.15 18.77
N LYS A 3 -10.76 -9.06 19.25
CA LYS A 3 -9.69 -8.80 20.23
C LYS A 3 -8.33 -9.20 19.64
N TRP A 4 -7.24 -8.74 20.27
CA TRP A 4 -5.87 -9.14 19.92
C TRP A 4 -5.65 -10.66 20.05
N SER A 5 -6.35 -11.33 20.97
CA SER A 5 -6.35 -12.79 21.05
C SER A 5 -6.91 -13.47 19.81
N ASP A 6 -7.85 -12.84 19.11
CA ASP A 6 -8.43 -13.39 17.87
C ASP A 6 -7.42 -13.31 16.71
N LEU A 7 -6.60 -12.25 16.68
CA LEU A 7 -5.50 -12.12 15.75
C LEU A 7 -4.44 -13.19 15.98
N MET A 8 -4.03 -13.39 17.25
CA MET A 8 -3.09 -14.45 17.60
C MET A 8 -3.62 -15.83 17.22
N ALA A 9 -4.86 -16.13 17.60
CA ALA A 9 -5.49 -17.41 17.24
C ALA A 9 -5.62 -17.61 15.72
N GLU A 10 -5.74 -16.54 14.92
CA GLU A 10 -5.74 -16.68 13.47
C GLU A 10 -4.34 -17.01 12.95
N PHE A 11 -3.27 -16.40 13.50
CA PHE A 11 -1.90 -16.77 13.16
C PHE A 11 -1.53 -18.18 13.58
N ASP A 12 -1.98 -18.64 14.77
CA ASP A 12 -1.82 -20.02 15.22
C ASP A 12 -2.37 -21.01 14.19
N ARG A 13 -3.55 -20.71 13.61
CA ARG A 13 -4.13 -21.55 12.54
C ARG A 13 -3.32 -21.54 11.25
N TRP A 14 -2.69 -20.40 10.88
CA TRP A 14 -1.76 -20.36 9.77
C TRP A 14 -0.54 -21.26 10.02
N GLU A 15 -0.01 -21.24 11.24
CA GLU A 15 1.11 -22.09 11.66
C GLU A 15 0.73 -23.57 11.66
N GLU A 16 -0.43 -23.93 12.22
CA GLU A 16 -0.97 -25.29 12.20
C GLU A 16 -1.13 -25.86 10.78
N GLU A 17 -1.44 -24.99 9.81
CA GLU A 17 -1.49 -25.37 8.38
C GLU A 17 -0.11 -25.36 7.71
N GLY A 18 0.98 -25.10 8.42
CA GLY A 18 2.34 -24.99 7.88
C GLY A 18 2.52 -23.83 6.91
N LYS A 19 1.75 -22.75 7.08
CA LYS A 19 1.73 -21.57 6.22
C LYS A 19 2.20 -20.33 6.94
N VAL A 20 2.68 -19.33 6.16
CA VAL A 20 3.06 -18.00 6.66
C VAL A 20 2.11 -16.96 6.09
N ALA A 21 1.46 -16.23 6.98
CA ALA A 21 0.63 -15.08 6.62
C ALA A 21 1.50 -13.87 6.28
N THR A 22 1.37 -13.38 5.07
CA THR A 22 2.13 -12.21 4.60
C THR A 22 1.34 -10.93 4.75
N LEU A 23 2.02 -9.87 5.22
CA LEU A 23 1.48 -8.53 5.38
C LEU A 23 2.36 -7.54 4.61
N TRP A 24 1.81 -6.37 4.27
CA TRP A 24 2.56 -5.26 3.72
C TRP A 24 1.95 -3.93 4.13
N TRP A 25 2.74 -2.86 4.06
CA TRP A 25 2.33 -1.56 4.57
C TRP A 25 2.53 -0.49 3.51
N ARG A 26 1.48 0.31 3.28
CA ARG A 26 1.48 1.48 2.39
C ARG A 26 1.04 2.72 3.15
N ASP A 27 1.75 3.81 2.94
CA ASP A 27 1.36 5.14 3.40
C ASP A 27 1.15 6.06 2.21
N ASP A 28 0.00 6.74 2.14
CA ASP A 28 -0.37 7.56 1.01
C ASP A 28 -0.11 9.06 1.28
N ASP A 29 -0.08 9.88 0.20
CA ASP A 29 0.01 11.33 0.16
C ASP A 29 1.38 11.94 0.55
N ALA A 30 2.46 11.19 0.47
CA ALA A 30 3.79 11.72 0.77
C ALA A 30 4.26 12.71 -0.31
N VAL A 31 4.82 13.86 0.11
CA VAL A 31 5.38 14.88 -0.79
C VAL A 31 6.70 15.46 -0.25
N ALA A 32 6.87 15.57 1.06
CA ALA A 32 7.99 16.21 1.74
C ALA A 32 8.37 15.46 3.02
N PRO A 33 9.60 15.68 3.58
CA PRO A 33 9.98 15.14 4.87
C PRO A 33 9.30 15.93 5.99
N THR A 34 8.18 15.41 6.48
CA THR A 34 7.45 16.01 7.58
C THR A 34 7.77 15.34 8.92
N ALA A 35 7.57 16.07 10.03
CA ALA A 35 7.71 15.49 11.37
C ALA A 35 6.78 14.28 11.57
N ARG A 36 5.57 14.29 10.98
CA ARG A 36 4.62 13.19 11.02
C ARG A 36 5.12 11.95 10.26
N LEU A 37 5.72 12.15 9.08
CA LEU A 37 6.35 11.05 8.35
C LEU A 37 7.55 10.49 9.11
N GLY A 38 8.34 11.35 9.76
CA GLY A 38 9.44 10.93 10.63
C GLY A 38 8.96 10.08 11.80
N ARG A 39 7.88 10.48 12.46
CA ARG A 39 7.24 9.68 13.53
C ARG A 39 6.76 8.33 13.00
N LEU A 40 6.08 8.31 11.86
CA LEU A 40 5.62 7.07 11.25
C LEU A 40 6.76 6.08 11.02
N LEU A 41 7.88 6.54 10.46
CA LEU A 41 9.07 5.71 10.24
C LEU A 41 9.73 5.24 11.56
N SER A 42 9.58 6.00 12.65
CA SER A 42 10.14 5.64 13.95
C SER A 42 9.34 4.59 14.70
N ILE A 43 8.04 4.42 14.40
CA ILE A 43 7.19 3.38 15.00
C ILE A 43 7.73 1.98 14.63
N ALA A 44 8.13 1.80 13.38
CA ALA A 44 8.54 0.49 12.89
C ALA A 44 9.84 0.56 12.05
N PRO A 45 10.97 0.86 12.66
CA PRO A 45 12.21 1.04 11.92
C PRO A 45 12.69 -0.25 11.22
N ALA A 46 12.26 -1.41 11.70
CA ALA A 46 12.60 -2.72 11.14
C ALA A 46 11.60 -3.25 10.10
N ILE A 47 10.46 -2.60 9.90
CA ILE A 47 9.42 -3.04 8.97
C ILE A 47 9.50 -2.26 7.66
N PRO A 48 9.38 -2.93 6.49
CA PRO A 48 9.36 -2.24 5.21
C PRO A 48 8.11 -1.37 5.06
N LEU A 49 8.27 -0.20 4.45
CA LEU A 49 7.20 0.75 4.16
C LEU A 49 7.18 1.09 2.68
N SER A 50 6.00 1.16 2.11
CA SER A 50 5.76 1.65 0.75
C SER A 50 5.12 3.03 0.82
N LEU A 51 5.82 4.07 0.34
CA LEU A 51 5.30 5.43 0.27
C LEU A 51 4.66 5.68 -1.09
N ALA A 52 3.36 5.91 -1.13
CA ALA A 52 2.70 6.42 -2.32
C ALA A 52 2.91 7.96 -2.37
N VAL A 53 3.81 8.37 -3.25
CA VAL A 53 4.26 9.76 -3.39
C VAL A 53 3.49 10.44 -4.50
N ILE A 54 2.98 11.66 -4.26
CA ILE A 54 2.33 12.50 -5.28
C ILE A 54 3.43 13.12 -6.16
N PRO A 55 3.62 12.67 -7.42
CA PRO A 55 4.83 13.01 -8.17
C PRO A 55 5.00 14.50 -8.45
N MET A 56 3.93 15.19 -8.83
CA MET A 56 3.98 16.63 -9.16
C MET A 56 4.40 17.48 -7.96
N ALA A 57 3.98 17.09 -6.75
CA ALA A 57 4.25 17.82 -5.51
C ALA A 57 5.50 17.30 -4.77
N ALA A 58 6.11 16.22 -5.22
CA ALA A 58 7.26 15.61 -4.56
C ALA A 58 8.47 16.55 -4.55
N GLU A 59 9.00 16.82 -3.36
CA GLU A 59 10.18 17.65 -3.12
C GLU A 59 11.46 16.81 -3.17
N ARG A 60 12.54 17.41 -3.66
CA ARG A 60 13.88 16.76 -3.70
C ARG A 60 14.34 16.37 -2.29
N GLU A 61 14.01 17.21 -1.32
CA GLU A 61 14.32 17.02 0.10
C GLU A 61 13.77 15.70 0.65
N LEU A 62 12.62 15.24 0.16
CA LEU A 62 12.08 13.93 0.54
C LEU A 62 13.01 12.79 0.11
N ALA A 63 13.51 12.84 -1.12
CA ALA A 63 14.42 11.82 -1.65
C ALA A 63 15.75 11.81 -0.89
N GLU A 64 16.32 12.99 -0.62
CA GLU A 64 17.56 13.15 0.15
C GLU A 64 17.37 12.67 1.60
N TRP A 65 16.26 13.03 2.23
CA TRP A 65 15.95 12.62 3.59
C TRP A 65 15.79 11.10 3.70
N LEU A 66 15.04 10.47 2.80
CA LEU A 66 14.90 9.02 2.73
C LEU A 66 16.25 8.32 2.49
N GLY A 67 17.16 8.96 1.75
CA GLY A 67 18.52 8.48 1.54
C GLY A 67 19.35 8.41 2.82
N ARG A 68 19.07 9.29 3.78
CA ARG A 68 19.78 9.39 5.07
C ARG A 68 19.07 8.66 6.23
N CYS A 69 17.80 8.26 6.04
CA CYS A 69 17.08 7.55 7.10
C CYS A 69 17.71 6.18 7.38
N PRO A 70 18.24 5.95 8.60
CA PRO A 70 18.81 4.66 8.96
C PRO A 70 17.68 3.62 9.04
N ARG A 71 17.91 2.49 8.40
CA ARG A 71 17.01 1.34 8.48
C ARG A 71 17.81 0.14 9.00
N PRO A 72 17.51 -0.35 10.22
CA PRO A 72 18.36 -1.30 10.93
C PRO A 72 18.38 -2.71 10.34
N ALA A 73 17.40 -3.05 9.49
CA ALA A 73 17.30 -4.37 8.90
C ALA A 73 17.41 -4.30 7.36
N PRO A 74 18.04 -5.27 6.70
CA PRO A 74 18.18 -5.31 5.24
C PRO A 74 16.82 -5.23 4.50
N ASN A 75 15.78 -5.83 5.07
CA ASN A 75 14.44 -5.85 4.50
C ASN A 75 13.58 -4.64 4.89
N ALA A 76 14.06 -3.77 5.81
CA ALA A 76 13.35 -2.57 6.26
C ALA A 76 13.42 -1.41 5.24
N SER A 77 13.33 -1.72 3.96
CA SER A 77 13.41 -0.73 2.88
C SER A 77 12.19 0.19 2.85
N VAL A 78 12.41 1.44 2.43
CA VAL A 78 11.33 2.34 2.01
C VAL A 78 11.32 2.39 0.50
N HIS A 79 10.27 1.90 -0.12
CA HIS A 79 10.03 2.02 -1.54
C HIS A 79 9.03 3.13 -1.84
N VAL A 80 9.16 3.73 -3.01
CA VAL A 80 8.27 4.79 -3.49
C VAL A 80 7.37 4.22 -4.58
N LEU A 81 6.07 4.45 -4.45
CA LEU A 81 5.04 4.10 -5.41
C LEU A 81 4.44 5.37 -6.01
N GLN A 82 3.96 5.32 -7.24
CA GLN A 82 3.40 6.46 -7.94
C GLN A 82 1.97 6.75 -7.50
N HIS A 83 1.75 7.85 -6.75
CA HIS A 83 0.40 8.24 -6.32
C HIS A 83 -0.26 9.20 -7.33
N GLY A 84 -0.77 8.62 -8.42
CA GLY A 84 -1.29 9.39 -9.55
C GLY A 84 -0.24 10.29 -10.20
N TRP A 85 -0.63 11.54 -10.52
CA TRP A 85 0.24 12.62 -10.97
C TRP A 85 0.16 13.84 -10.05
N ARG A 86 -1.03 14.43 -9.89
CA ARG A 86 -1.25 15.69 -9.16
C ARG A 86 -2.14 15.54 -7.96
N HIS A 87 -2.76 14.38 -7.77
CA HIS A 87 -3.84 14.16 -6.83
C HIS A 87 -5.03 15.13 -7.08
N LEU A 88 -5.32 15.42 -8.35
CA LEU A 88 -6.37 16.34 -8.77
C LEU A 88 -7.62 15.58 -9.20
N ASN A 89 -8.78 15.99 -8.69
CA ASN A 89 -10.04 15.38 -9.11
C ASN A 89 -10.46 15.86 -10.51
N HIS A 90 -10.58 14.92 -11.45
CA HIS A 90 -11.10 15.15 -12.79
C HIS A 90 -12.53 14.64 -12.99
N ALA A 91 -13.08 13.87 -12.03
CA ALA A 91 -14.46 13.41 -12.11
C ALA A 91 -15.44 14.60 -12.03
N ARG A 92 -16.32 14.72 -13.01
CA ARG A 92 -17.33 15.79 -13.09
C ARG A 92 -18.54 15.49 -12.21
N VAL A 93 -18.82 14.22 -12.00
CA VAL A 93 -19.94 13.74 -11.18
C VAL A 93 -19.50 12.55 -10.31
N GLY A 94 -20.18 12.34 -9.21
CA GLY A 94 -19.94 11.17 -8.35
C GLY A 94 -18.71 11.30 -7.45
N LYS A 95 -18.00 10.20 -7.26
CA LYS A 95 -16.85 10.13 -6.37
C LYS A 95 -15.59 10.69 -7.04
N LYS A 96 -14.75 11.40 -6.28
CA LYS A 96 -13.47 11.92 -6.76
C LYS A 96 -12.62 10.84 -7.42
N SER A 97 -12.01 11.16 -8.57
CA SER A 97 -11.04 10.32 -9.28
C SER A 97 -10.09 11.21 -10.08
N GLU A 98 -8.82 10.90 -10.09
CA GLU A 98 -7.86 11.54 -10.99
C GLU A 98 -7.96 10.95 -12.41
N PHE A 99 -8.41 9.71 -12.51
CA PHE A 99 -8.52 8.95 -13.75
C PHE A 99 -9.94 8.41 -13.98
N PRO A 100 -10.96 9.31 -14.11
CA PRO A 100 -12.32 8.89 -14.42
C PRO A 100 -12.44 8.46 -15.90
N VAL A 101 -13.46 7.68 -16.23
CA VAL A 101 -13.68 7.08 -17.55
C VAL A 101 -13.78 8.10 -18.69
N ASP A 102 -14.30 9.29 -18.41
CA ASP A 102 -14.53 10.37 -19.38
C ASP A 102 -13.28 11.23 -19.65
N ARG A 103 -12.15 10.92 -19.02
CA ARG A 103 -10.89 11.61 -19.26
C ARG A 103 -10.23 11.10 -20.56
N PRO A 104 -9.70 11.99 -21.43
CA PRO A 104 -9.01 11.57 -22.65
C PRO A 104 -7.80 10.66 -22.35
N SER A 105 -7.71 9.50 -23.01
CA SER A 105 -6.64 8.53 -22.79
C SER A 105 -5.24 9.12 -23.05
N ALA A 106 -5.11 10.07 -23.96
CA ALA A 106 -3.83 10.74 -24.23
C ALA A 106 -3.35 11.58 -23.03
N GLU A 107 -4.27 12.27 -22.35
CA GLU A 107 -3.95 13.02 -21.14
C GLU A 107 -3.59 12.10 -19.97
N VAL A 108 -4.34 11.00 -19.82
CA VAL A 108 -4.03 9.97 -18.81
C VAL A 108 -2.65 9.38 -19.03
N MET A 109 -2.32 9.03 -20.29
CA MET A 109 -0.98 8.53 -20.64
C MET A 109 0.12 9.54 -20.34
N PHE A 110 -0.10 10.81 -20.73
CA PHE A 110 0.86 11.88 -20.46
C PHE A 110 1.15 12.01 -18.95
N ASP A 111 0.10 12.08 -18.13
CA ASP A 111 0.24 12.20 -16.68
C ASP A 111 0.94 10.99 -16.07
N LEU A 112 0.57 9.77 -16.48
CA LEU A 112 1.20 8.56 -15.96
C LEU A 112 2.69 8.47 -16.31
N ALA A 113 3.06 8.81 -17.55
CA ALA A 113 4.44 8.78 -18.02
C ALA A 113 5.28 9.89 -17.36
N ALA A 114 4.78 11.12 -17.29
CA ALA A 114 5.46 12.23 -16.64
C ALA A 114 5.68 11.97 -15.13
N ALA A 115 4.70 11.35 -14.49
CA ALA A 115 4.80 10.94 -13.09
C ALA A 115 5.90 9.88 -12.89
N ARG A 116 5.96 8.87 -13.78
CA ARG A 116 6.98 7.83 -13.73
C ARG A 116 8.38 8.42 -13.87
N GLU A 117 8.59 9.22 -14.92
CA GLU A 117 9.86 9.89 -15.20
C GLU A 117 10.34 10.74 -14.00
N ARG A 118 9.43 11.52 -13.41
CA ARG A 118 9.76 12.37 -12.27
C ARG A 118 10.16 11.56 -11.04
N LEU A 119 9.45 10.48 -10.72
CA LEU A 119 9.80 9.64 -9.59
C LEU A 119 11.12 8.89 -9.81
N ASP A 120 11.39 8.43 -11.02
CA ASP A 120 12.68 7.82 -11.37
C ASP A 120 13.83 8.80 -11.20
N ALA A 121 13.65 10.05 -11.65
CA ALA A 121 14.65 11.10 -11.51
C ALA A 121 14.92 11.49 -10.04
N LEU A 122 13.90 11.48 -9.17
CA LEU A 122 14.03 11.86 -7.77
C LEU A 122 14.52 10.70 -6.88
N PHE A 123 13.99 9.50 -7.07
CA PHE A 123 14.16 8.38 -6.12
C PHE A 123 14.97 7.20 -6.67
N GLY A 124 15.29 7.20 -7.97
CA GLY A 124 16.07 6.14 -8.61
C GLY A 124 15.45 4.76 -8.36
N THR A 125 16.26 3.80 -7.95
CA THR A 125 15.85 2.40 -7.72
C THR A 125 14.84 2.21 -6.57
N ARG A 126 14.59 3.22 -5.76
CA ARG A 126 13.53 3.17 -4.74
C ARG A 126 12.14 3.33 -5.36
N ALA A 127 12.03 3.99 -6.52
CA ALA A 127 10.78 4.19 -7.22
C ALA A 127 10.40 2.92 -8.00
N LEU A 128 9.40 2.20 -7.50
CA LEU A 128 8.90 1.00 -8.18
C LEU A 128 7.83 1.35 -9.23
N PRO A 129 7.71 0.56 -10.31
CA PRO A 129 6.75 0.81 -11.39
C PRO A 129 5.33 0.41 -11.01
N VAL A 130 4.83 0.95 -9.91
CA VAL A 130 3.53 0.63 -9.31
C VAL A 130 2.67 1.89 -9.24
N LEU A 131 1.47 1.86 -9.83
CA LEU A 131 0.47 2.90 -9.69
C LEU A 131 -0.36 2.69 -8.42
N VAL A 132 -0.46 3.72 -7.60
CA VAL A 132 -1.46 3.88 -6.54
C VAL A 132 -2.37 5.03 -6.97
N PRO A 133 -3.55 4.78 -7.52
CA PRO A 133 -4.40 5.87 -7.98
C PRO A 133 -4.98 6.65 -6.79
N PRO A 134 -5.01 7.99 -6.84
CA PRO A 134 -5.66 8.81 -5.83
C PRO A 134 -7.09 8.37 -5.55
N TRP A 135 -7.49 8.43 -4.29
CA TRP A 135 -8.77 7.90 -3.79
C TRP A 135 -8.99 6.41 -4.09
N ASN A 136 -7.93 5.68 -4.45
CA ASN A 136 -7.96 4.28 -4.88
C ASN A 136 -8.90 4.03 -6.08
N ARG A 137 -9.04 5.03 -7.00
CA ARG A 137 -9.94 4.99 -8.16
C ARG A 137 -9.20 5.18 -9.47
N PHE A 138 -9.32 4.17 -10.31
CA PHE A 138 -8.76 4.13 -11.65
C PHE A 138 -9.73 3.38 -12.54
N ASP A 139 -10.15 4.00 -13.64
CA ASP A 139 -11.06 3.32 -14.55
C ASP A 139 -10.36 2.17 -15.26
N ASN A 140 -11.03 1.02 -15.32
CA ASN A 140 -10.42 -0.19 -15.87
C ASN A 140 -10.12 -0.09 -17.38
N SER A 141 -10.77 0.83 -18.12
CA SER A 141 -10.47 1.10 -19.54
C SER A 141 -9.03 1.59 -19.75
N PHE A 142 -8.40 2.17 -18.74
CA PHE A 142 -7.03 2.66 -18.80
C PHE A 142 -5.96 1.64 -18.37
N LEU A 143 -6.36 0.45 -17.91
CA LEU A 143 -5.38 -0.55 -17.45
C LEU A 143 -4.38 -0.94 -18.54
N ALA A 144 -4.81 -0.99 -19.81
CA ALA A 144 -3.93 -1.29 -20.93
C ALA A 144 -2.88 -0.20 -21.21
N LEU A 145 -3.04 1.00 -20.64
CA LEU A 145 -2.08 2.10 -20.78
C LEU A 145 -0.89 1.95 -19.83
N LEU A 146 -1.06 1.28 -18.67
CA LEU A 146 -0.05 1.19 -17.62
C LEU A 146 1.30 0.65 -18.15
N PRO A 147 1.37 -0.49 -18.86
CA PRO A 147 2.64 -0.99 -19.39
C PRO A 147 3.29 -0.03 -20.41
N ARG A 148 2.48 0.74 -21.13
CA ARG A 148 2.98 1.74 -22.11
C ARG A 148 3.61 2.95 -21.42
N CYS A 149 3.25 3.19 -20.16
CA CYS A 149 3.82 4.25 -19.31
C CYS A 149 4.91 3.72 -18.36
N GLY A 150 5.42 2.49 -18.59
CA GLY A 150 6.44 1.89 -17.75
C GLY A 150 5.93 1.40 -16.38
N LEU A 151 4.61 1.24 -16.20
CA LEU A 151 3.98 0.76 -14.97
C LEU A 151 3.60 -0.72 -15.13
N THR A 152 4.05 -1.56 -14.21
CA THR A 152 3.84 -3.02 -14.26
C THR A 152 2.83 -3.50 -13.23
N ALA A 153 2.45 -2.64 -12.29
CA ALA A 153 1.51 -3.00 -11.23
C ALA A 153 0.61 -1.83 -10.83
N ILE A 154 -0.50 -2.18 -10.18
CA ILE A 154 -1.46 -1.25 -9.57
C ILE A 154 -1.83 -1.71 -8.17
N SER A 155 -2.03 -0.75 -7.26
CA SER A 155 -2.54 -1.01 -5.91
C SER A 155 -3.73 -0.12 -5.62
N ARG A 156 -4.84 -0.74 -5.30
CA ARG A 156 -6.11 -0.10 -4.93
C ARG A 156 -6.53 -0.55 -3.52
N VAL A 157 -7.83 -0.64 -3.25
CA VAL A 157 -8.39 -1.17 -2.00
C VAL A 157 -9.32 -2.34 -2.27
N ARG A 158 -9.55 -3.18 -1.24
CA ARG A 158 -10.31 -4.44 -1.26
C ARG A 158 -9.53 -5.59 -1.90
N PRO A 159 -9.90 -6.84 -1.62
CA PRO A 159 -9.27 -8.00 -2.24
C PRO A 159 -9.33 -7.90 -3.77
N ARG A 160 -8.22 -8.23 -4.42
CA ARG A 160 -8.15 -8.25 -5.89
C ARG A 160 -9.13 -9.27 -6.48
N SER A 161 -9.52 -9.04 -7.72
CA SER A 161 -10.32 -10.00 -8.48
C SER A 161 -9.55 -11.33 -8.66
N ALA A 162 -10.28 -12.45 -8.66
CA ALA A 162 -9.69 -13.75 -9.01
C ALA A 162 -9.21 -13.79 -10.48
N ALA A 163 -9.79 -12.97 -11.35
CA ALA A 163 -9.32 -12.81 -12.73
C ALA A 163 -8.12 -11.86 -12.76
N PRO A 164 -6.93 -12.33 -13.16
CA PRO A 164 -5.74 -11.47 -13.23
C PRO A 164 -5.92 -10.38 -14.30
N LEU A 165 -5.37 -9.20 -14.02
CA LEU A 165 -5.32 -8.13 -15.00
C LEU A 165 -4.29 -8.49 -16.09
N PRO A 166 -4.60 -8.25 -17.38
CA PRO A 166 -3.65 -8.52 -18.46
C PRO A 166 -2.40 -7.63 -18.32
N ARG A 167 -1.22 -8.24 -18.21
CA ARG A 167 0.10 -7.58 -18.18
C ARG A 167 0.34 -6.61 -17.01
N VAL A 168 -0.54 -6.59 -16.00
CA VAL A 168 -0.43 -5.72 -14.83
C VAL A 168 -0.67 -6.56 -13.58
N SER A 169 0.26 -6.54 -12.65
CA SER A 169 0.06 -7.14 -11.33
C SER A 169 -0.87 -6.26 -10.51
N GLU A 170 -1.76 -6.86 -9.73
CA GLU A 170 -2.62 -6.13 -8.79
C GLU A 170 -2.42 -6.69 -7.37
N VAL A 171 -2.03 -5.82 -6.44
CA VAL A 171 -1.99 -6.13 -5.00
C VAL A 171 -2.55 -4.93 -4.23
N ASN A 172 -3.59 -5.18 -3.46
CA ASN A 172 -4.40 -4.13 -2.87
C ASN A 172 -4.18 -3.97 -1.36
N ILE A 173 -4.77 -2.91 -0.82
CA ILE A 173 -4.91 -2.64 0.61
C ILE A 173 -6.26 -3.19 1.08
N HIS A 174 -6.27 -3.74 2.31
CA HIS A 174 -7.42 -4.38 2.90
C HIS A 174 -7.91 -3.68 4.16
N VAL A 175 -7.01 -3.01 4.88
CA VAL A 175 -7.29 -2.31 6.13
C VAL A 175 -6.79 -0.88 6.03
N ASP A 176 -7.70 0.06 5.93
CA ASP A 176 -7.42 1.50 5.99
C ASP A 176 -7.62 1.98 7.42
N LEU A 177 -6.58 2.58 8.00
CA LEU A 177 -6.63 3.06 9.38
C LEU A 177 -7.37 4.40 9.53
N VAL A 178 -7.79 5.04 8.42
CA VAL A 178 -8.51 6.31 8.42
C VAL A 178 -10.01 6.10 8.22
N ALA A 179 -10.80 6.65 9.13
CA ALA A 179 -12.26 6.80 8.97
C ALA A 179 -12.55 7.99 8.06
N TRP A 180 -12.78 7.79 6.77
CA TRP A 180 -13.02 8.84 5.78
C TRP A 180 -14.34 9.58 5.94
N THR A 181 -15.24 9.05 6.75
CA THR A 181 -16.50 9.70 7.14
C THR A 181 -16.40 10.18 8.60
N GLY A 182 -16.99 11.32 8.90
CA GLY A 182 -16.93 11.89 10.25
C GLY A 182 -15.64 12.66 10.53
N SER A 183 -14.90 12.28 11.60
CA SER A 183 -13.73 13.00 12.12
C SER A 183 -12.49 12.96 11.23
N ARG A 184 -12.43 12.05 10.28
CA ARG A 184 -11.22 11.71 9.49
C ARG A 184 -10.00 11.32 10.35
N GLY A 185 -10.23 10.79 11.54
CA GLY A 185 -9.21 10.24 12.43
C GLY A 185 -9.10 8.73 12.30
N PHE A 186 -8.54 8.11 13.33
CA PHE A 186 -8.41 6.66 13.40
C PHE A 186 -9.77 5.94 13.32
N VAL A 187 -9.84 4.86 12.54
CA VAL A 187 -11.05 4.05 12.36
C VAL A 187 -11.47 3.30 13.63
N GLY A 188 -10.60 3.28 14.63
CA GLY A 188 -10.78 2.59 15.91
C GLY A 188 -10.16 1.17 15.91
N GLU A 189 -9.62 0.79 17.09
CA GLU A 189 -8.89 -0.47 17.26
C GLU A 189 -9.71 -1.69 16.82
N GLU A 190 -10.98 -1.77 17.24
CA GLU A 190 -11.83 -2.91 16.92
C GLU A 190 -12.06 -3.06 15.40
N ALA A 191 -12.33 -1.95 14.69
CA ALA A 191 -12.60 -1.98 13.26
C ALA A 191 -11.33 -2.34 12.46
N ALA A 192 -10.20 -1.74 12.82
CA ALA A 192 -8.91 -2.03 12.20
C ALA A 192 -8.50 -3.50 12.43
N LEU A 193 -8.57 -3.97 13.66
CA LEU A 193 -8.22 -5.34 14.03
C LEU A 193 -9.13 -6.36 13.36
N ARG A 194 -10.43 -6.08 13.30
CA ARG A 194 -11.41 -6.89 12.56
C ARG A 194 -11.03 -7.03 11.10
N GLY A 195 -10.69 -5.92 10.43
CA GLY A 195 -10.26 -5.94 9.04
C GLY A 195 -9.04 -6.84 8.82
N VAL A 196 -8.05 -6.80 9.71
CA VAL A 196 -6.86 -7.67 9.64
C VAL A 196 -7.26 -9.15 9.80
N VAL A 197 -8.00 -9.49 10.86
CA VAL A 197 -8.39 -10.88 11.17
C VAL A 197 -9.28 -11.46 10.08
N GLU A 198 -10.28 -10.71 9.61
CA GLU A 198 -11.20 -11.17 8.57
C GLU A 198 -10.47 -11.42 7.25
N HIS A 199 -9.56 -10.54 6.84
CA HIS A 199 -8.81 -10.74 5.59
C HIS A 199 -7.83 -11.91 5.68
N LEU A 200 -7.09 -12.05 6.78
CA LEU A 200 -6.22 -13.21 7.03
C LEU A 200 -7.01 -14.52 6.96
N ARG A 201 -8.16 -14.57 7.65
CA ARG A 201 -9.06 -15.73 7.64
C ARG A 201 -9.59 -16.03 6.24
N ALA A 202 -10.01 -15.01 5.50
CA ALA A 202 -10.54 -15.17 4.14
C ALA A 202 -9.47 -15.75 3.19
N ARG A 203 -8.20 -15.31 3.31
CA ARG A 203 -7.06 -15.86 2.58
C ARG A 203 -6.80 -17.31 2.94
N ARG A 204 -6.74 -17.64 4.24
CA ARG A 204 -6.51 -19.00 4.71
C ARG A 204 -7.59 -19.95 4.23
N LEU A 205 -8.85 -19.53 4.27
CA LEU A 205 -10.02 -20.29 3.78
C LEU A 205 -10.20 -20.22 2.25
N ARG A 206 -9.33 -19.47 1.54
CA ARG A 206 -9.38 -19.30 0.07
C ARG A 206 -10.72 -18.73 -0.45
N THR A 207 -11.41 -17.92 0.36
CA THR A 207 -12.61 -17.18 -0.08
C THR A 207 -12.24 -15.89 -0.82
N VAL A 208 -10.97 -15.46 -0.70
CA VAL A 208 -10.31 -14.45 -1.51
C VAL A 208 -8.97 -15.02 -2.03
N CYS A 209 -8.23 -14.24 -2.81
CA CYS A 209 -6.92 -14.67 -3.30
C CYS A 209 -5.96 -14.95 -2.12
N ALA A 210 -5.59 -16.21 -1.92
CA ALA A 210 -4.76 -16.64 -0.79
C ALA A 210 -3.35 -16.04 -0.83
N ASP A 211 -2.82 -15.77 -2.03
CA ASP A 211 -1.46 -15.27 -2.24
C ASP A 211 -1.35 -13.73 -2.17
N GLU A 212 -2.49 -13.02 -2.09
CA GLU A 212 -2.47 -11.57 -1.94
C GLU A 212 -2.14 -11.20 -0.49
N PRO A 213 -0.99 -10.54 -0.19
CA PRO A 213 -0.65 -10.19 1.18
C PRO A 213 -1.65 -9.21 1.78
N THR A 214 -1.90 -9.31 3.08
CA THR A 214 -2.81 -8.40 3.80
C THR A 214 -2.19 -7.01 3.86
N GLY A 215 -2.78 -6.04 3.16
CA GLY A 215 -2.28 -4.67 3.08
C GLY A 215 -2.90 -3.77 4.13
N ILE A 216 -2.03 -3.02 4.82
CA ILE A 216 -2.40 -1.98 5.79
C ILE A 216 -2.14 -0.62 5.16
N LEU A 217 -3.10 0.29 5.25
CA LEU A 217 -3.00 1.66 4.74
C LEU A 217 -2.97 2.66 5.88
N THR A 218 -1.99 3.53 5.82
CA THR A 218 -1.87 4.71 6.65
C THR A 218 -1.84 5.98 5.81
N HIS A 219 -2.13 7.12 6.44
CA HIS A 219 -1.96 8.45 5.88
C HIS A 219 -1.30 9.29 6.97
N HIS A 220 0.02 9.41 6.94
CA HIS A 220 0.81 10.04 8.00
C HIS A 220 0.31 11.45 8.38
N LEU A 221 -0.27 12.19 7.42
CA LEU A 221 -0.82 13.53 7.66
C LEU A 221 -2.10 13.52 8.51
N LEU A 222 -2.82 12.38 8.56
CA LEU A 222 -4.09 12.22 9.27
C LEU A 222 -3.99 11.33 10.52
N GLN A 223 -2.84 10.70 10.74
CA GLN A 223 -2.64 9.84 11.89
C GLN A 223 -2.66 10.62 13.19
N ASP A 224 -3.37 10.06 14.16
CA ASP A 224 -3.41 10.47 15.56
C ASP A 224 -2.64 9.45 16.45
N GLU A 225 -2.47 9.78 17.71
CA GLU A 225 -1.76 8.92 18.68
C GLU A 225 -2.42 7.53 18.83
N ALA A 226 -3.74 7.43 18.65
CA ALA A 226 -4.45 6.15 18.75
C ALA A 226 -4.14 5.24 17.55
N ALA A 227 -4.05 5.81 16.34
CA ALA A 227 -3.63 5.10 15.14
C ALA A 227 -2.17 4.63 15.24
N GLU A 228 -1.28 5.51 15.74
CA GLU A 228 0.14 5.18 15.97
C GLU A 228 0.29 4.03 16.99
N ALA A 229 -0.42 4.11 18.13
CA ALA A 229 -0.41 3.06 19.15
C ALA A 229 -0.96 1.72 18.62
N PHE A 230 -2.02 1.77 17.81
CA PHE A 230 -2.54 0.56 17.16
C PHE A 230 -1.51 -0.06 16.21
N LEU A 231 -0.87 0.76 15.37
CA LEU A 231 0.12 0.30 14.41
C LEU A 231 1.34 -0.31 15.10
N ASP A 232 1.86 0.35 16.13
CA ASP A 232 2.98 -0.15 16.93
C ASP A 232 2.64 -1.53 17.54
N ARG A 233 1.47 -1.66 18.16
CA ARG A 233 1.00 -2.93 18.72
C ARG A 233 0.79 -3.99 17.65
N LEU A 234 0.22 -3.64 16.49
CA LEU A 234 0.05 -4.58 15.38
C LEU A 234 1.40 -5.13 14.92
N ILE A 235 2.38 -4.25 14.73
CA ILE A 235 3.72 -4.64 14.29
C ILE A 235 4.40 -5.50 15.37
N ALA A 236 4.38 -5.09 16.63
CA ALA A 236 4.96 -5.87 17.72
C ALA A 236 4.32 -7.28 17.80
N THR A 237 2.99 -7.36 17.70
CA THR A 237 2.26 -8.64 17.77
C THR A 237 2.61 -9.54 16.58
N THR A 238 2.64 -8.99 15.37
CA THR A 238 2.88 -9.77 14.14
C THR A 238 4.35 -10.18 13.99
N THR A 239 5.30 -9.35 14.40
CA THR A 239 6.73 -9.69 14.33
C THR A 239 7.15 -10.72 15.37
N ALA A 240 6.39 -10.86 16.45
CA ALA A 240 6.63 -11.89 17.46
C ALA A 240 6.10 -13.28 17.05
N HIS A 241 5.29 -13.40 16.01
CA HIS A 241 4.66 -14.66 15.62
C HIS A 241 5.39 -15.30 14.41
N PRO A 242 5.78 -16.58 14.46
CA PRO A 242 6.55 -17.24 13.38
C PRO A 242 5.76 -17.38 12.08
N ALA A 243 4.44 -17.47 12.16
CA ALA A 243 3.57 -17.56 10.98
C ALA A 243 3.19 -16.18 10.39
N ALA A 244 3.85 -15.08 10.75
CA ALA A 244 3.61 -13.76 10.19
C ALA A 244 4.89 -13.16 9.59
N ARG A 245 4.78 -12.56 8.39
CA ARG A 245 5.92 -11.92 7.71
C ARG A 245 5.49 -10.64 7.00
N TRP A 246 6.23 -9.55 7.22
CA TRP A 246 6.10 -8.31 6.48
C TRP A 246 6.93 -8.34 5.20
N LEU A 247 6.29 -8.00 4.09
CA LEU A 247 6.93 -7.94 2.77
C LEU A 247 7.25 -6.50 2.40
N ASN A 248 8.39 -6.29 1.75
CA ASN A 248 8.67 -5.02 1.09
C ASN A 248 7.96 -4.94 -0.26
N ALA A 249 7.82 -3.73 -0.82
CA ALA A 249 7.08 -3.53 -2.06
C ALA A 249 7.71 -4.28 -3.26
N ALA A 250 9.02 -4.48 -3.29
CA ALA A 250 9.65 -5.24 -4.37
C ALA A 250 9.24 -6.72 -4.33
N GLU A 251 9.08 -7.31 -3.13
CA GLU A 251 8.52 -8.66 -2.96
C GLU A 251 7.03 -8.71 -3.30
N VAL A 252 6.26 -7.69 -2.85
CA VAL A 252 4.80 -7.60 -3.06
C VAL A 252 4.44 -7.56 -4.55
N PHE A 253 5.19 -6.78 -5.33
CA PHE A 253 4.94 -6.54 -6.75
C PHE A 253 5.90 -7.29 -7.67
N ALA A 254 6.69 -8.23 -7.12
CA ALA A 254 7.49 -9.12 -7.95
C ALA A 254 6.60 -9.81 -9.01
N PRO A 255 7.05 -9.93 -10.26
CA PRO A 255 6.34 -10.76 -11.22
C PRO A 255 6.21 -12.16 -10.62
N ALA A 256 5.00 -12.75 -10.71
CA ALA A 256 4.83 -14.14 -10.31
C ALA A 256 5.90 -14.94 -11.02
N SER A 257 6.90 -15.40 -10.30
CA SER A 257 7.93 -16.31 -10.84
C SER A 257 7.15 -17.46 -11.44
N ALA A 258 7.37 -17.73 -12.72
CA ALA A 258 6.94 -18.97 -13.32
C ALA A 258 7.52 -20.07 -12.41
N VAL A 259 6.66 -20.63 -11.58
CA VAL A 259 7.00 -21.84 -10.83
C VAL A 259 7.23 -22.87 -11.92
N THR A 260 8.49 -23.07 -12.26
CA THR A 260 8.91 -24.21 -13.07
C THR A 260 8.39 -25.45 -12.37
N ALA A 261 7.44 -26.09 -13.01
CA ALA A 261 6.90 -27.39 -12.65
C ALA A 261 8.00 -28.45 -12.60
#